data_f35cb4afde88dc6163223f6d9c403a9c
#
_entry.id   f35cb4afde88dc6163223f6d9c403a9c
#
_cell.length_a   1.000
_cell.length_b   1.000
_cell.length_c   1.000
_cell.angle_alpha   90.00
_cell.angle_beta   90.00
_cell.angle_gamma   90.00
#
_symmetry.space_group_name_H-M   'P 1'
#
loop_
_entity.id
_entity.type
_entity.pdbx_description
1 polymer ?
#
loop_
_entity_poly.entity_id
_entity_poly.type
_entity_poly.pdbx_seq_one_letter_code
_entity_poly.pdbx_strand_id
1 'polypeptide(L)'
;MISALSNLRSQLQDLETLARSANPSGRQLQEQFLLAQQHFQQQILPLGNELASLQPILTEMNRTLRLLAMDVAFLQAARQSSTAQQRQRQLIDKLEQLLSFCDALEQAIDGAN
;
A
#
# COMPACT_ATOMS: atom_id res chain seq x y z
N MET A 1 -7.89 15.30 6.71
CA MET A 1 -7.48 13.98 7.24
C MET A 1 -8.23 12.83 6.56
N ILE A 2 -9.54 12.83 6.66
CA ILE A 2 -10.38 11.76 6.11
C ILE A 2 -10.22 11.63 4.59
N SER A 3 -10.17 12.75 3.86
CA SER A 3 -10.00 12.73 2.40
C SER A 3 -8.69 12.10 1.97
N ALA A 4 -7.60 12.43 2.65
CA ALA A 4 -6.28 11.89 2.32
C ALA A 4 -6.26 10.37 2.53
N LEU A 5 -6.83 9.90 3.64
CA LEU A 5 -6.89 8.48 3.95
C LEU A 5 -7.81 7.74 2.99
N SER A 6 -8.96 8.32 2.66
CA SER A 6 -9.90 7.76 1.69
C SER A 6 -9.25 7.62 0.31
N ASN A 7 -8.47 8.61 -0.10
CA ASN A 7 -7.75 8.58 -1.38
C ASN A 7 -6.68 7.48 -1.39
N LEU A 8 -5.93 7.34 -0.28
CA LEU A 8 -4.95 6.25 -0.17
C LEU A 8 -5.63 4.90 -0.27
N ARG A 9 -6.75 4.72 0.43
CA ARG A 9 -7.52 3.47 0.38
C ARG A 9 -7.94 3.14 -1.05
N SER A 10 -8.47 4.11 -1.78
CA SER A 10 -8.85 3.92 -3.19
C SER A 10 -7.67 3.52 -4.05
N GLN A 11 -6.53 4.16 -3.87
CA GLN A 11 -5.31 3.84 -4.62
C GLN A 11 -4.85 2.42 -4.34
N LEU A 12 -4.89 1.99 -3.07
CA LEU A 12 -4.51 0.64 -2.69
C LEU A 12 -5.49 -0.40 -3.22
N GLN A 13 -6.79 -0.09 -3.22
CA GLN A 13 -7.81 -0.97 -3.79
C GLN A 13 -7.64 -1.14 -5.30
N ASP A 14 -7.34 -0.04 -6.01
CA ASP A 14 -7.08 -0.09 -7.45
C ASP A 14 -5.84 -0.93 -7.74
N LEU A 15 -4.81 -0.78 -6.93
CA LEU A 15 -3.58 -1.55 -7.05
C LEU A 15 -3.85 -3.04 -6.80
N GLU A 16 -4.67 -3.37 -5.81
CA GLU A 16 -5.06 -4.74 -5.53
C GLU A 16 -5.83 -5.35 -6.69
N THR A 17 -6.77 -4.61 -7.26
CA THR A 17 -7.55 -5.06 -8.42
C THR A 17 -6.62 -5.38 -9.59
N LEU A 18 -5.66 -4.51 -9.85
CA LEU A 18 -4.67 -4.73 -10.91
C LEU A 18 -3.80 -5.94 -10.60
N ALA A 19 -3.35 -6.08 -9.36
CA ALA A 19 -2.49 -7.19 -8.94
C ALA A 19 -3.18 -8.54 -9.05
N ARG A 20 -4.52 -8.59 -8.90
CA ARG A 20 -5.31 -9.83 -9.01
C ARG A 20 -5.66 -10.19 -10.45
N SER A 21 -5.37 -9.32 -11.41
CA SER A 21 -5.67 -9.63 -12.81
C SER A 21 -4.83 -10.79 -13.33
N ALA A 22 -5.27 -11.41 -14.43
CA ALA A 22 -4.66 -12.64 -14.95
C ALA A 22 -3.18 -12.47 -15.32
N ASN A 23 -2.82 -11.35 -15.92
CA ASN A 23 -1.45 -11.03 -16.28
C ASN A 23 -1.21 -9.58 -15.93
N PRO A 24 -0.98 -9.26 -14.62
CA PRO A 24 -0.85 -7.86 -14.25
C PRO A 24 0.38 -7.24 -14.92
N SER A 25 0.17 -6.07 -15.51
CA SER A 25 1.25 -5.33 -16.14
C SER A 25 2.20 -4.80 -15.07
N GLY A 26 3.46 -5.22 -15.11
CA GLY A 26 4.48 -4.75 -14.19
C GLY A 26 4.64 -3.23 -14.24
N ARG A 27 4.53 -2.66 -15.43
CA ARG A 27 4.62 -1.21 -15.63
C ARG A 27 3.47 -0.48 -14.94
N GLN A 28 2.24 -0.97 -15.13
CA GLN A 28 1.06 -0.35 -14.50
C GLN A 28 1.12 -0.49 -12.98
N LEU A 29 1.56 -1.66 -12.48
CA LEU A 29 1.75 -1.87 -11.05
C LEU A 29 2.75 -0.87 -10.47
N GLN A 30 3.87 -0.67 -11.17
CA GLN A 30 4.90 0.28 -10.76
C GLN A 30 4.35 1.70 -10.72
N GLU A 31 3.66 2.12 -11.75
CA GLU A 31 3.10 3.47 -11.84
C GLU A 31 2.09 3.72 -10.72
N GLN A 32 1.16 2.79 -10.51
CA GLN A 32 0.15 2.93 -9.47
C GLN A 32 0.76 2.84 -8.07
N PHE A 33 1.76 1.99 -7.88
CA PHE A 33 2.45 1.88 -6.61
C PHE A 33 3.14 3.21 -6.25
N LEU A 34 3.82 3.82 -7.21
CA LEU A 34 4.53 5.08 -6.97
C LEU A 34 3.56 6.20 -6.57
N LEU A 35 2.38 6.25 -7.17
CA LEU A 35 1.35 7.22 -6.80
C LEU A 35 0.88 7.01 -5.37
N ALA A 36 0.62 5.76 -4.99
CA ALA A 36 0.18 5.45 -3.63
C ALA A 36 1.27 5.76 -2.60
N GLN A 37 2.53 5.42 -2.91
CA GLN A 37 3.66 5.69 -2.04
C GLN A 37 3.87 7.19 -1.84
N GLN A 38 3.82 7.95 -2.92
CA GLN A 38 3.97 9.39 -2.87
C GLN A 38 2.86 10.03 -2.04
N HIS A 39 1.63 9.60 -2.26
CA HIS A 39 0.49 10.08 -1.50
C HIS A 39 0.64 9.78 -0.01
N PHE A 40 1.07 8.56 0.32
CA PHE A 40 1.33 8.18 1.71
C PHE A 40 2.36 9.09 2.36
N GLN A 41 3.50 9.31 1.69
CA GLN A 41 4.57 10.10 2.27
C GLN A 41 4.20 11.58 2.41
N GLN A 42 3.44 12.12 1.47
CA GLN A 42 3.12 13.54 1.47
C GLN A 42 1.90 13.88 2.31
N GLN A 43 0.89 12.99 2.38
CA GLN A 43 -0.39 13.31 2.97
C GLN A 43 -0.73 12.48 4.22
N ILE A 44 -0.15 11.31 4.37
CA ILE A 44 -0.52 10.39 5.46
C ILE A 44 0.56 10.35 6.55
N LEU A 45 1.81 10.13 6.16
CA LEU A 45 2.91 10.02 7.11
C LEU A 45 3.02 11.26 8.04
N PRO A 46 2.85 12.50 7.53
CA PRO A 46 2.92 13.68 8.40
C PRO A 46 1.83 13.77 9.47
N LEU A 47 0.75 12.98 9.36
CA LEU A 47 -0.30 12.96 10.39
C LEU A 47 0.24 12.54 11.74
N GLY A 48 1.33 11.77 11.77
CA GLY A 48 1.99 11.36 12.99
C GLY A 48 2.58 12.51 13.80
N ASN A 49 2.81 13.66 13.16
CA ASN A 49 3.27 14.86 13.85
C ASN A 49 2.13 15.55 14.60
N GLU A 50 0.89 15.36 14.15
CA GLU A 50 -0.30 15.94 14.77
C GLU A 50 -0.85 15.04 15.86
N LEU A 51 -0.82 13.71 15.64
CA LEU A 51 -1.35 12.71 16.56
C LEU A 51 -0.30 11.63 16.79
N ALA A 52 0.38 11.70 17.93
CA ALA A 52 1.45 10.76 18.27
C ALA A 52 0.95 9.32 18.34
N SER A 53 -0.33 9.11 18.64
CA SER A 53 -0.93 7.77 18.71
C SER A 53 -0.94 7.06 17.37
N LEU A 54 -0.77 7.78 16.26
CA LEU A 54 -0.73 7.19 14.92
C LEU A 54 0.66 6.64 14.55
N GLN A 55 1.71 7.04 15.27
CA GLN A 55 3.09 6.68 14.94
C GLN A 55 3.31 5.18 14.73
N PRO A 56 2.86 4.30 15.63
CA PRO A 56 3.08 2.86 15.43
C PRO A 56 2.47 2.32 14.14
N ILE A 57 1.25 2.76 13.81
CA ILE A 57 0.56 2.32 12.60
C ILE A 57 1.29 2.85 11.36
N LEU A 58 1.67 4.13 11.38
CA LEU A 58 2.36 4.77 10.25
C LEU A 58 3.72 4.13 9.99
N THR A 59 4.44 3.75 11.06
CA THR A 59 5.71 3.06 10.94
C THR A 59 5.54 1.72 10.24
N GLU A 60 4.54 0.94 10.62
CA GLU A 60 4.27 -0.36 10.00
C GLU A 60 3.80 -0.21 8.55
N MET A 61 2.99 0.80 8.26
CA MET A 61 2.57 1.09 6.89
C MET A 61 3.76 1.43 6.00
N ASN A 62 4.65 2.28 6.51
CA ASN A 62 5.85 2.68 5.76
C ASN A 62 6.75 1.47 5.47
N ARG A 63 6.92 0.60 6.47
CA ARG A 63 7.70 -0.62 6.31
C ARG A 63 7.08 -1.55 5.27
N THR A 64 5.78 -1.76 5.34
CA THR A 64 5.05 -2.61 4.41
C THR A 64 5.11 -2.07 2.98
N LEU A 65 5.02 -0.73 2.82
CA LEU A 65 5.16 -0.12 1.50
C LEU A 65 6.55 -0.33 0.90
N ARG A 66 7.60 -0.30 1.72
CA ARG A 66 8.96 -0.59 1.24
C ARG A 66 9.09 -2.03 0.76
N LEU A 67 8.50 -2.97 1.49
CA LEU A 67 8.51 -4.38 1.09
C LEU A 67 7.68 -4.59 -0.17
N LEU A 68 6.56 -3.88 -0.29
CA LEU A 68 5.71 -3.91 -1.48
C LEU A 68 6.48 -3.43 -2.71
N ALA A 69 7.30 -2.39 -2.57
CA ALA A 69 8.14 -1.89 -3.65
C ALA A 69 9.06 -2.98 -4.20
N MET A 70 9.61 -3.81 -3.31
CA MET A 70 10.46 -4.92 -3.71
C MET A 70 9.66 -5.96 -4.50
N ASP A 71 8.45 -6.30 -4.04
CA ASP A 71 7.61 -7.27 -4.74
C ASP A 71 7.23 -6.79 -6.14
N VAL A 72 6.91 -5.50 -6.28
CA VAL A 72 6.61 -4.91 -7.59
C VAL A 72 7.82 -5.00 -8.51
N ALA A 73 9.00 -4.68 -8.02
CA ALA A 73 10.24 -4.75 -8.80
C ALA A 73 10.54 -6.19 -9.22
N PHE A 74 10.39 -7.15 -8.30
CA PHE A 74 10.61 -8.56 -8.61
C PHE A 74 9.62 -9.08 -9.63
N LEU A 75 8.35 -8.64 -9.54
CA LEU A 75 7.33 -9.08 -10.49
C LEU A 75 7.64 -8.61 -11.90
N GLN A 76 8.15 -7.38 -12.05
CA GLN A 76 8.60 -6.87 -13.34
C GLN A 76 9.75 -7.69 -13.92
N ALA A 77 10.65 -8.16 -13.08
CA ALA A 77 11.84 -8.89 -13.49
C ALA A 77 11.61 -10.40 -13.64
N ALA A 78 10.51 -10.93 -13.11
CA ALA A 78 10.24 -12.36 -13.10
C ALA A 78 9.99 -12.89 -14.52
N ARG A 79 10.73 -13.91 -14.90
CA ARG A 79 10.61 -14.52 -16.22
C ARG A 79 9.90 -15.87 -16.18
N GLN A 80 9.90 -16.53 -15.01
CA GLN A 80 9.23 -17.80 -14.82
C GLN A 80 7.85 -17.56 -14.21
N SER A 81 6.84 -18.24 -14.75
CA SER A 81 5.46 -18.06 -14.29
C SER A 81 5.25 -18.43 -12.82
N SER A 82 5.95 -19.47 -12.34
CA SER A 82 5.85 -19.88 -10.94
C SER A 82 6.37 -18.82 -10.00
N THR A 83 7.50 -18.19 -10.35
CA THR A 83 8.08 -17.08 -9.58
C THR A 83 7.16 -15.87 -9.61
N ALA A 84 6.60 -15.56 -10.80
CA ALA A 84 5.69 -14.44 -10.95
C ALA A 84 4.43 -14.63 -10.10
N GLN A 85 3.87 -15.85 -10.08
CA GLN A 85 2.69 -16.16 -9.28
C GLN A 85 2.96 -16.02 -7.78
N GLN A 86 4.13 -16.49 -7.33
CA GLN A 86 4.52 -16.37 -5.94
C GLN A 86 4.65 -14.91 -5.52
N ARG A 87 5.31 -14.10 -6.34
CA ARG A 87 5.47 -12.67 -6.07
C ARG A 87 4.14 -11.92 -6.12
N GLN A 88 3.27 -12.31 -7.05
CA GLN A 88 1.93 -11.74 -7.14
C GLN A 88 1.13 -11.99 -5.86
N ARG A 89 1.21 -13.20 -5.32
CA ARG A 89 0.53 -13.55 -4.06
C ARG A 89 1.07 -12.73 -2.89
N GLN A 90 2.39 -12.60 -2.80
CA GLN A 90 3.03 -11.81 -1.74
C GLN A 90 2.63 -10.33 -1.83
N LEU A 91 2.54 -9.82 -3.05
CA LEU A 91 2.11 -8.46 -3.31
C LEU A 91 0.67 -8.23 -2.86
N ILE A 92 -0.23 -9.14 -3.20
CA ILE A 92 -1.64 -9.09 -2.79
C ILE A 92 -1.76 -9.14 -1.27
N ASP A 93 -1.02 -10.04 -0.61
CA ASP A 93 -1.05 -10.15 0.84
C ASP A 93 -0.65 -8.84 1.52
N LYS A 94 0.37 -8.17 1.00
CA LYS A 94 0.81 -6.89 1.54
C LYS A 94 -0.20 -5.77 1.30
N LEU A 95 -0.88 -5.79 0.14
CA LEU A 95 -1.94 -4.83 -0.14
C LEU A 95 -3.12 -5.00 0.81
N GLU A 96 -3.50 -6.25 1.11
CA GLU A 96 -4.54 -6.52 2.09
C GLU A 96 -4.13 -6.02 3.48
N GLN A 97 -2.87 -6.22 3.83
CA GLN A 97 -2.33 -5.73 5.10
C GLN A 97 -2.36 -4.20 5.17
N LEU A 98 -1.98 -3.52 4.09
CA LEU A 98 -2.04 -2.05 4.03
C LEU A 98 -3.46 -1.52 4.15
N LEU A 99 -4.43 -2.19 3.52
CA LEU A 99 -5.84 -1.82 3.64
C LEU A 99 -6.33 -1.99 5.08
N SER A 100 -5.87 -3.04 5.74
CA SER A 100 -6.17 -3.28 7.16
C SER A 100 -5.58 -2.16 8.03
N PHE A 101 -4.37 -1.72 7.74
CA PHE A 101 -3.75 -0.59 8.42
C PHE A 101 -4.52 0.72 8.19
N CYS A 102 -5.08 0.90 6.98
CA CYS A 102 -5.95 2.05 6.72
C CYS A 102 -7.16 2.06 7.65
N ASP A 103 -7.77 0.91 7.88
CA ASP A 103 -8.90 0.78 8.80
C ASP A 103 -8.48 1.11 10.22
N ALA A 104 -7.33 0.60 10.66
CA ALA A 104 -6.81 0.88 11.99
C ALA A 104 -6.49 2.38 12.17
N LEU A 105 -5.93 3.00 11.13
CA LEU A 105 -5.61 4.42 11.15
C LEU A 105 -6.89 5.26 11.25
N GLU A 106 -7.91 4.90 10.49
CA GLU A 106 -9.20 5.58 10.54
C GLU A 106 -9.83 5.50 11.92
N GLN A 107 -9.80 4.33 12.55
CA GLN A 107 -10.32 4.13 13.89
C GLN A 107 -9.54 4.94 14.91
N ALA A 108 -8.23 5.01 14.78
CA ALA A 108 -7.38 5.79 15.68
C ALA A 108 -7.64 7.29 15.55
N ILE A 109 -7.87 7.77 14.32
CA ILE A 109 -8.20 9.18 14.10
C ILE A 109 -9.58 9.50 14.67
N ASP A 110 -10.57 8.66 14.43
CA ASP A 110 -11.93 8.84 14.96
C ASP A 110 -11.94 8.79 16.47
N GLY A 111 -11.17 7.89 17.07
CA GLY A 111 -11.08 7.75 18.50
C GLY A 111 -10.35 8.91 19.20
N ALA A 112 -9.52 9.64 18.46
CA ALA A 112 -8.81 10.81 18.99
C ALA A 112 -9.68 12.07 19.02
N ASN A 113 -10.78 12.05 18.29
CA ASN A 113 -11.75 13.16 18.27
C ASN A 113 -12.86 12.90 19.27
#